data_4103de7e61819d0790ace6767ff252c7
#
_entry.id   4103de7e61819d0790ace6767ff252c7
#
_cell.length_a   1.000
_cell.length_b   1.000
_cell.length_c   1.000
_cell.angle_alpha   90.00
_cell.angle_beta   90.00
_cell.angle_gamma   90.00
#
_symmetry.space_group_name_H-M   'P 1'
#
loop_
_entity.id
_entity.type
_entity.pdbx_description
1 polymer ?
#
loop_
_entity_poly.entity_id
_entity_poly.type
_entity_poly.pdbx_seq_one_letter_code
_entity_poly.pdbx_strand_id
1 'polypeptide(L)'
;NDAARSLGLPAGDPMAAAALLARLRRRPADLATVAGRAYLNVAGAGFDSEVNRVANQRLGWAGNRPRYVGAVLAELVVGRVATFELALDGRPTRLRGWLVAVANGPSYGGGMKVAPNASLDDGLLDVVVIHEIGKLEFLRTFPKVFSGRHLEHPAVAVHRAARVDLDADRTLAVYADGEPAGTLPATFEVRRAAIAVLAADPAPGFPSP
;
A
#
# COMPACT_ATOMS: atom_id res chain seq x y z
N ASN A 1 2.24 12.92 3.36
CA ASN A 1 3.01 12.45 2.20
C ASN A 1 3.75 11.16 2.60
N ASP A 2 3.29 10.02 2.06
CA ASP A 2 3.84 8.70 2.42
C ASP A 2 5.22 8.45 1.78
N ALA A 3 5.49 9.00 0.59
CA ALA A 3 6.82 8.97 0.00
C ALA A 3 7.87 9.63 0.91
N ALA A 4 7.55 10.80 1.47
CA ALA A 4 8.44 11.44 2.43
C ALA A 4 8.69 10.58 3.67
N ARG A 5 7.66 9.88 4.17
CA ARG A 5 7.81 8.94 5.30
C ARG A 5 8.71 7.78 4.96
N SER A 6 8.52 7.15 3.80
CA SER A 6 9.35 6.04 3.32
C SER A 6 10.83 6.45 3.17
N LEU A 7 11.08 7.70 2.78
CA LEU A 7 12.42 8.28 2.66
C LEU A 7 12.99 8.81 4.00
N GLY A 8 12.26 8.67 5.11
CA GLY A 8 12.69 9.17 6.42
C GLY A 8 12.67 10.69 6.55
N LEU A 9 11.89 11.38 5.71
CA LEU A 9 11.77 12.84 5.73
C LEU A 9 10.61 13.28 6.62
N PRO A 10 10.72 14.44 7.31
CA PRO A 10 9.64 15.01 8.10
C PRO A 10 8.45 15.37 7.19
N ALA A 11 7.40 14.53 7.24
CA ALA A 11 6.21 14.75 6.45
C ALA A 11 5.35 15.85 7.07
N GLY A 12 5.30 17.02 6.46
CA GLY A 12 4.52 18.16 6.92
C GLY A 12 5.32 19.29 7.57
N ASP A 13 6.63 19.14 7.67
CA ASP A 13 7.54 20.23 8.11
C ASP A 13 8.64 20.47 7.05
N PRO A 14 8.41 21.41 6.11
CA PRO A 14 9.37 21.73 5.06
C PRO A 14 10.71 22.26 5.59
N MET A 15 10.68 22.99 6.70
CA MET A 15 11.91 23.56 7.29
C MET A 15 12.77 22.47 7.91
N ALA A 16 12.16 21.55 8.66
CA ALA A 16 12.87 20.37 9.17
C ALA A 16 13.40 19.50 8.04
N ALA A 17 12.64 19.31 6.95
CA ALA A 17 13.12 18.58 5.77
C ALA A 17 14.31 19.28 5.11
N ALA A 18 14.28 20.60 4.95
CA ALA A 18 15.39 21.39 4.41
C ALA A 18 16.66 21.28 5.28
N ALA A 19 16.52 21.29 6.60
CA ALA A 19 17.64 21.14 7.53
C ALA A 19 18.35 19.78 7.43
N LEU A 20 17.65 18.75 6.90
CA LEU A 20 18.22 17.42 6.70
C LEU A 20 18.97 17.26 5.36
N LEU A 21 18.80 18.19 4.39
CA LEU A 21 19.34 18.02 3.03
C LEU A 21 20.83 17.65 3.00
N ALA A 22 21.65 18.25 3.84
CA ALA A 22 23.09 17.97 3.93
C ALA A 22 23.41 16.57 4.51
N ARG A 23 22.44 15.91 5.14
CA ARG A 23 22.59 14.60 5.78
C ARG A 23 21.94 13.46 4.98
N LEU A 24 21.18 13.78 3.94
CA LEU A 24 20.54 12.77 3.09
C LEU A 24 21.58 11.99 2.31
N ARG A 25 21.31 10.72 2.10
CA ARG A 25 22.12 9.83 1.27
C ARG A 25 21.39 9.56 -0.04
N ARG A 26 22.16 9.61 -1.15
CA ARG A 26 21.65 9.15 -2.44
C ARG A 26 21.60 7.62 -2.40
N ARG A 27 20.40 7.06 -2.65
CA ARG A 27 20.16 5.62 -2.71
C ARG A 27 19.44 5.26 -4.01
N PRO A 28 19.79 4.15 -4.68
CA PRO A 28 18.93 3.58 -5.69
C PRO A 28 17.63 3.14 -5.05
N ALA A 29 16.51 3.31 -5.73
CA ALA A 29 15.23 2.84 -5.29
C ALA A 29 14.48 2.17 -6.43
N ASP A 30 13.76 1.13 -6.07
CA ASP A 30 12.89 0.40 -6.95
C ASP A 30 11.60 1.22 -7.18
N LEU A 31 11.00 1.03 -8.34
CA LEU A 31 9.64 1.49 -8.63
C LEU A 31 8.79 0.29 -9.00
N ALA A 32 7.59 0.24 -8.47
CA ALA A 32 6.60 -0.69 -8.98
C ALA A 32 5.77 -0.06 -10.09
N THR A 33 5.19 -0.90 -10.95
CA THR A 33 4.31 -0.48 -12.04
C THR A 33 3.04 -1.30 -12.05
N VAL A 34 1.92 -0.67 -12.41
CA VAL A 34 0.63 -1.32 -12.68
C VAL A 34 -0.05 -0.59 -13.82
N ALA A 35 -0.53 -1.32 -14.83
CA ALA A 35 -1.18 -0.75 -16.03
C ALA A 35 -0.38 0.40 -16.67
N GLY A 36 0.95 0.30 -16.71
CA GLY A 36 1.85 1.33 -17.25
C GLY A 36 2.09 2.54 -16.33
N ARG A 37 1.47 2.60 -15.16
CA ARG A 37 1.66 3.65 -14.15
C ARG A 37 2.68 3.21 -13.11
N ALA A 38 3.71 4.04 -12.86
CA ALA A 38 4.66 3.79 -11.78
C ALA A 38 4.11 4.28 -10.45
N TYR A 39 4.46 3.58 -9.37
CA TYR A 39 4.21 3.99 -7.99
C TYR A 39 5.41 3.65 -7.10
N LEU A 40 5.58 4.41 -6.03
CA LEU A 40 6.69 4.26 -5.09
C LEU A 40 6.31 3.40 -3.89
N ASN A 41 5.12 3.60 -3.34
CA ASN A 41 4.75 2.96 -2.08
C ASN A 41 3.83 1.76 -2.28
N VAL A 42 2.52 1.98 -2.49
CA VAL A 42 1.54 0.89 -2.44
C VAL A 42 0.48 1.07 -3.51
N ALA A 43 0.18 -0.02 -4.20
CA ALA A 43 -1.04 -0.14 -4.97
C ALA A 43 -1.94 -1.21 -4.36
N GLY A 44 -3.24 -1.14 -4.62
CA GLY A 44 -4.19 -2.11 -4.06
C GLY A 44 -5.48 -2.22 -4.85
N ALA A 45 -6.19 -3.31 -4.60
CA ALA A 45 -7.53 -3.59 -5.10
C ALA A 45 -8.39 -4.20 -4.00
N GLY A 46 -9.68 -3.84 -3.99
CA GLY A 46 -10.65 -4.30 -3.01
C GLY A 46 -11.14 -3.17 -2.11
N PHE A 47 -11.28 -3.46 -0.81
CA PHE A 47 -11.86 -2.54 0.16
C PHE A 47 -11.18 -1.15 0.21
N ASP A 48 -9.86 -1.11 0.21
CA ASP A 48 -9.11 0.16 0.24
C ASP A 48 -9.30 1.01 -1.02
N SER A 49 -9.46 0.37 -2.17
CA SER A 49 -9.74 1.03 -3.44
C SER A 49 -11.12 1.67 -3.43
N GLU A 50 -12.13 1.02 -2.84
CA GLU A 50 -13.46 1.58 -2.66
C GLU A 50 -13.46 2.75 -1.68
N VAL A 51 -12.69 2.65 -0.58
CA VAL A 51 -12.48 3.76 0.36
C VAL A 51 -11.83 4.95 -0.33
N ASN A 52 -10.79 4.72 -1.12
CA ASN A 52 -10.12 5.79 -1.88
C ASN A 52 -11.08 6.44 -2.88
N ARG A 53 -11.91 5.66 -3.57
CA ARG A 53 -12.94 6.17 -4.48
C ARG A 53 -13.92 7.08 -3.76
N VAL A 54 -14.45 6.66 -2.61
CA VAL A 54 -15.39 7.45 -1.80
C VAL A 54 -14.73 8.70 -1.23
N ALA A 55 -13.50 8.59 -0.73
CA ALA A 55 -12.76 9.72 -0.18
C ALA A 55 -12.46 10.77 -1.26
N ASN A 56 -12.02 10.35 -2.45
CA ASN A 56 -11.69 11.25 -3.56
C ASN A 56 -12.94 11.94 -4.14
N GLN A 57 -14.06 11.20 -4.24
CA GLN A 57 -15.29 11.74 -4.85
C GLN A 57 -16.13 12.63 -3.90
N ARG A 58 -16.12 12.34 -2.58
CA ARG A 58 -17.04 12.98 -1.63
C ARG A 58 -16.39 13.93 -0.64
N LEU A 59 -15.10 13.81 -0.39
CA LEU A 59 -14.50 14.47 0.79
C LEU A 59 -13.42 15.50 0.46
N GLY A 60 -13.05 15.69 -0.82
CA GLY A 60 -11.92 16.56 -1.19
C GLY A 60 -10.69 16.28 -0.32
N TRP A 61 -9.52 16.44 -0.80
CA TRP A 61 -8.26 16.12 -0.12
C TRP A 61 -7.97 17.04 1.09
N ALA A 62 -8.77 16.95 2.13
CA ALA A 62 -8.52 17.63 3.40
C ALA A 62 -8.12 16.59 4.45
N GLY A 63 -6.86 16.61 4.84
CA GLY A 63 -6.17 15.69 5.74
C GLY A 63 -6.73 15.55 7.15
N ASN A 64 -7.97 15.17 7.28
CA ASN A 64 -8.62 14.92 8.56
C ASN A 64 -8.80 13.40 8.74
N ARG A 65 -7.96 12.80 9.60
CA ARG A 65 -8.07 11.41 10.04
C ARG A 65 -9.50 10.96 10.38
N PRO A 66 -10.36 11.76 11.06
CA PRO A 66 -11.75 11.36 11.34
C PRO A 66 -12.60 11.13 10.10
N ARG A 67 -12.39 11.90 9.02
CA ARG A 67 -13.14 11.74 7.77
C ARG A 67 -12.74 10.47 7.02
N TYR A 68 -11.46 10.12 7.04
CA TYR A 68 -10.97 8.87 6.45
C TYR A 68 -11.52 7.66 7.21
N VAL A 69 -11.48 7.70 8.54
CA VAL A 69 -12.09 6.66 9.38
C VAL A 69 -13.59 6.54 9.11
N GLY A 70 -14.31 7.66 8.95
CA GLY A 70 -15.73 7.67 8.58
C GLY A 70 -15.99 7.03 7.20
N ALA A 71 -15.13 7.29 6.21
CA ALA A 71 -15.22 6.66 4.89
C ALA A 71 -14.96 5.14 4.96
N VAL A 72 -13.97 4.73 5.75
CA VAL A 72 -13.68 3.31 6.05
C VAL A 72 -14.88 2.63 6.67
N LEU A 73 -15.51 3.26 7.66
CA LEU A 73 -16.70 2.71 8.34
C LEU A 73 -17.90 2.61 7.39
N ALA A 74 -18.14 3.65 6.59
CA ALA A 74 -19.22 3.67 5.62
C ALA A 74 -19.04 2.56 4.55
N GLU A 75 -17.82 2.41 4.05
CA GLU A 75 -17.50 1.38 3.08
C GLU A 75 -17.55 -0.02 3.67
N LEU A 76 -17.19 -0.20 4.93
CA LEU A 76 -17.30 -1.49 5.62
C LEU A 76 -18.75 -1.98 5.71
N VAL A 77 -19.72 -1.07 5.85
CA VAL A 77 -21.14 -1.42 5.87
C VAL A 77 -21.58 -2.01 4.52
N VAL A 78 -21.15 -1.40 3.42
CA VAL A 78 -21.54 -1.77 2.04
C VAL A 78 -20.58 -2.78 1.42
N GLY A 79 -19.31 -2.75 1.83
CA GLY A 79 -18.22 -3.54 1.26
C GLY A 79 -18.46 -5.04 1.37
N ARG A 80 -17.97 -5.75 0.35
CA ARG A 80 -18.08 -7.20 0.22
C ARG A 80 -16.69 -7.79 -0.05
N VAL A 81 -16.45 -8.96 0.51
CA VAL A 81 -15.28 -9.76 0.12
C VAL A 81 -15.35 -10.11 -1.37
N ALA A 82 -14.19 -10.24 -1.99
CA ALA A 82 -14.06 -10.73 -3.35
C ALA A 82 -13.29 -12.05 -3.36
N THR A 83 -13.48 -12.82 -4.41
CA THR A 83 -12.61 -13.94 -4.72
C THR A 83 -11.51 -13.42 -5.65
N PHE A 84 -10.28 -13.49 -5.19
CA PHE A 84 -9.11 -13.09 -5.96
C PHE A 84 -8.42 -14.30 -6.56
N GLU A 85 -8.00 -14.16 -7.81
CA GLU A 85 -7.05 -15.04 -8.49
C GLU A 85 -5.72 -14.32 -8.55
N LEU A 86 -4.74 -14.87 -7.87
CA LEU A 86 -3.44 -14.25 -7.65
C LEU A 86 -2.34 -15.17 -8.18
N ALA A 87 -1.45 -14.66 -9.02
CA ALA A 87 -0.23 -15.39 -9.37
C ALA A 87 1.01 -14.60 -8.93
N LEU A 88 1.84 -15.24 -8.11
CA LEU A 88 3.09 -14.70 -7.59
C LEU A 88 4.25 -15.37 -8.33
N ASP A 89 4.97 -14.59 -9.15
CA ASP A 89 6.03 -15.10 -10.03
C ASP A 89 5.58 -16.35 -10.83
N GLY A 90 4.34 -16.29 -11.35
CA GLY A 90 3.73 -17.36 -12.12
C GLY A 90 3.14 -18.52 -11.30
N ARG A 91 3.16 -18.47 -9.97
CA ARG A 91 2.55 -19.49 -9.10
C ARG A 91 1.13 -19.08 -8.73
N PRO A 92 0.10 -19.75 -9.29
CA PRO A 92 -1.29 -19.35 -9.07
C PRO A 92 -1.77 -19.75 -7.67
N THR A 93 -2.59 -18.90 -7.09
CA THR A 93 -3.38 -19.18 -5.89
C THR A 93 -4.72 -18.47 -5.98
N ARG A 94 -5.71 -19.00 -5.30
CA ARG A 94 -7.06 -18.42 -5.22
C ARG A 94 -7.43 -18.23 -3.76
N LEU A 95 -7.97 -17.06 -3.44
CA LEU A 95 -8.34 -16.72 -2.08
C LEU A 95 -9.59 -15.86 -2.04
N ARG A 96 -10.26 -15.84 -0.89
CA ARG A 96 -11.32 -14.88 -0.59
C ARG A 96 -10.83 -13.89 0.43
N GLY A 97 -11.08 -12.61 0.18
CA GLY A 97 -10.58 -11.57 1.07
C GLY A 97 -11.23 -10.22 0.86
N TRP A 98 -10.88 -9.32 1.76
CA TRP A 98 -11.32 -7.93 1.74
C TRP A 98 -10.50 -7.09 0.78
N LEU A 99 -9.18 -7.34 0.72
CA LEU A 99 -8.27 -6.59 -0.12
C LEU A 99 -6.98 -7.36 -0.42
N VAL A 100 -6.35 -6.97 -1.51
CA VAL A 100 -4.95 -7.30 -1.83
C VAL A 100 -4.20 -5.99 -2.04
N ALA A 101 -3.18 -5.75 -1.22
CA ALA A 101 -2.27 -4.62 -1.37
C ALA A 101 -0.92 -5.13 -1.90
N VAL A 102 -0.39 -4.45 -2.91
CA VAL A 102 0.88 -4.76 -3.55
C VAL A 102 1.84 -3.61 -3.25
N ALA A 103 2.69 -3.83 -2.25
CA ALA A 103 3.53 -2.80 -1.66
C ALA A 103 4.97 -2.91 -2.18
N ASN A 104 5.50 -1.80 -2.69
CA ASN A 104 6.92 -1.58 -2.94
C ASN A 104 7.56 -0.86 -1.75
N GLY A 105 6.79 -0.03 -1.05
CA GLY A 105 7.21 0.69 0.16
C GLY A 105 6.33 0.38 1.37
N PRO A 106 6.76 0.80 2.58
CA PRO A 106 6.18 0.31 3.84
C PRO A 106 4.81 0.88 4.19
N SER A 107 4.43 2.04 3.62
CA SER A 107 3.23 2.75 4.08
C SER A 107 2.51 3.53 2.98
N TYR A 108 1.21 3.74 3.16
CA TYR A 108 0.37 4.60 2.34
C TYR A 108 -0.79 5.22 3.16
N GLY A 109 -1.65 6.01 2.52
CA GLY A 109 -2.91 6.47 3.11
C GLY A 109 -2.75 7.29 4.40
N GLY A 110 -1.70 8.14 4.47
CA GLY A 110 -1.46 9.00 5.63
C GLY A 110 -0.71 8.31 6.78
N GLY A 111 0.08 7.29 6.49
CA GLY A 111 0.95 6.61 7.44
C GLY A 111 0.43 5.25 7.92
N MET A 112 -0.50 4.64 7.22
CA MET A 112 -0.85 3.23 7.43
C MET A 112 0.33 2.37 7.00
N LYS A 113 0.91 1.63 7.94
CA LYS A 113 2.05 0.72 7.72
C LYS A 113 1.54 -0.62 7.20
N VAL A 114 1.04 -0.66 5.97
CA VAL A 114 0.43 -1.87 5.40
C VAL A 114 1.44 -3.00 5.22
N ALA A 115 2.67 -2.68 4.85
CA ALA A 115 3.77 -3.62 4.70
C ALA A 115 5.03 -3.06 5.40
N PRO A 116 5.06 -3.02 6.75
CA PRO A 116 6.12 -2.32 7.50
C PRO A 116 7.54 -2.82 7.22
N ASN A 117 7.68 -4.02 6.66
CA ASN A 117 8.96 -4.64 6.31
C ASN A 117 9.32 -4.50 4.82
N ALA A 118 8.49 -3.85 4.01
CA ALA A 118 8.78 -3.62 2.60
C ALA A 118 10.02 -2.73 2.43
N SER A 119 10.86 -3.08 1.45
CA SER A 119 12.08 -2.35 1.11
C SER A 119 12.04 -1.80 -0.29
N LEU A 120 12.45 -0.53 -0.45
CA LEU A 120 12.52 0.14 -1.75
C LEU A 120 13.73 -0.27 -2.60
N ASP A 121 14.56 -1.23 -2.17
CA ASP A 121 15.82 -1.57 -2.84
C ASP A 121 16.11 -3.08 -2.91
N ASP A 122 15.15 -3.95 -2.58
CA ASP A 122 15.36 -5.39 -2.57
C ASP A 122 14.87 -6.12 -3.84
N GLY A 123 14.17 -5.40 -4.73
CA GLY A 123 13.67 -5.93 -5.99
C GLY A 123 12.44 -6.83 -5.82
N LEU A 124 11.68 -6.67 -4.76
CA LEU A 124 10.47 -7.45 -4.48
C LEU A 124 9.30 -6.54 -4.10
N LEU A 125 8.10 -7.07 -4.28
CA LEU A 125 6.85 -6.49 -3.83
C LEU A 125 6.33 -7.31 -2.65
N ASP A 126 5.95 -6.65 -1.57
CA ASP A 126 5.26 -7.27 -0.45
C ASP A 126 3.75 -7.28 -0.72
N VAL A 127 3.19 -8.47 -0.90
CA VAL A 127 1.77 -8.67 -1.21
C VAL A 127 1.03 -8.98 0.07
N VAL A 128 0.30 -8.01 0.58
CA VAL A 128 -0.49 -8.14 1.80
C VAL A 128 -1.92 -8.47 1.45
N VAL A 129 -2.38 -9.61 1.94
CA VAL A 129 -3.73 -10.12 1.75
C VAL A 129 -4.48 -10.07 3.07
N ILE A 130 -5.64 -9.44 3.10
CA ILE A 130 -6.58 -9.57 4.21
C ILE A 130 -7.66 -10.55 3.79
N HIS A 131 -7.59 -11.78 4.31
CA HIS A 131 -8.56 -12.84 4.07
C HIS A 131 -9.94 -12.48 4.61
N GLU A 132 -10.94 -13.26 4.21
CA GLU A 132 -12.32 -13.10 4.68
C GLU A 132 -12.40 -13.26 6.20
N ILE A 133 -12.83 -12.22 6.87
CA ILE A 133 -13.18 -12.17 8.30
C ILE A 133 -14.48 -11.39 8.47
N GLY A 134 -15.11 -11.55 9.63
CA GLY A 134 -16.32 -10.78 9.96
C GLY A 134 -16.06 -9.27 9.99
N LYS A 135 -17.07 -8.48 9.59
CA LYS A 135 -16.96 -7.00 9.54
C LYS A 135 -16.52 -6.39 10.87
N LEU A 136 -17.02 -6.92 11.99
CA LEU A 136 -16.66 -6.44 13.33
C LEU A 136 -15.20 -6.74 13.67
N GLU A 137 -14.71 -7.90 13.26
CA GLU A 137 -13.32 -8.30 13.45
C GLU A 137 -12.39 -7.47 12.57
N PHE A 138 -12.77 -7.21 11.31
CA PHE A 138 -12.07 -6.30 10.42
C PHE A 138 -11.95 -4.91 11.06
N LEU A 139 -13.07 -4.36 11.57
CA LEU A 139 -13.12 -3.05 12.23
C LEU A 139 -12.20 -2.96 13.45
N ARG A 140 -12.10 -4.03 14.24
CA ARG A 140 -11.18 -4.08 15.40
C ARG A 140 -9.72 -4.22 15.00
N THR A 141 -9.45 -4.84 13.86
CA THR A 141 -8.10 -5.07 13.34
C THR A 141 -7.57 -3.87 12.56
N PHE A 142 -8.43 -3.15 11.86
CA PHE A 142 -8.07 -2.03 11.00
C PHE A 142 -7.20 -0.96 11.69
N PRO A 143 -7.49 -0.46 12.91
CA PRO A 143 -6.64 0.54 13.56
C PRO A 143 -5.20 0.08 13.81
N LYS A 144 -4.96 -1.23 13.88
CA LYS A 144 -3.63 -1.80 14.08
C LYS A 144 -2.70 -1.59 12.87
N VAL A 145 -3.25 -1.23 11.69
CA VAL A 145 -2.45 -0.91 10.49
C VAL A 145 -1.52 0.27 10.70
N PHE A 146 -1.90 1.25 11.55
CA PHE A 146 -1.05 2.40 11.84
C PHE A 146 0.21 2.04 12.66
N SER A 147 0.17 0.94 13.39
CA SER A 147 1.32 0.40 14.12
C SER A 147 2.01 -0.77 13.41
N GLY A 148 1.44 -1.28 12.31
CA GLY A 148 1.90 -2.50 11.63
C GLY A 148 1.45 -3.80 12.30
N ARG A 149 0.78 -3.73 13.46
CA ARG A 149 0.37 -4.91 14.24
C ARG A 149 -0.81 -5.69 13.64
N HIS A 150 -1.42 -5.20 12.58
CA HIS A 150 -2.41 -5.97 11.82
C HIS A 150 -1.80 -7.25 11.22
N LEU A 151 -0.48 -7.29 10.96
CA LEU A 151 0.23 -8.47 10.48
C LEU A 151 0.26 -9.62 11.51
N GLU A 152 0.03 -9.34 12.79
CA GLU A 152 -0.10 -10.35 13.85
C GLU A 152 -1.44 -11.13 13.75
N HIS A 153 -2.38 -10.64 12.93
CA HIS A 153 -3.69 -11.25 12.80
C HIS A 153 -3.64 -12.46 11.86
N PRO A 154 -4.21 -13.63 12.25
CA PRO A 154 -4.11 -14.87 11.44
C PRO A 154 -4.77 -14.77 10.06
N ALA A 155 -5.68 -13.84 9.86
CA ALA A 155 -6.31 -13.59 8.56
C ALA A 155 -5.51 -12.63 7.68
N VAL A 156 -4.35 -12.15 8.10
CA VAL A 156 -3.47 -11.32 7.28
C VAL A 156 -2.25 -12.15 6.87
N ALA A 157 -2.07 -12.29 5.56
CA ALA A 157 -0.92 -12.98 4.99
C ALA A 157 -0.04 -11.98 4.23
N VAL A 158 1.26 -12.19 4.28
CA VAL A 158 2.24 -11.44 3.50
C VAL A 158 3.02 -12.41 2.63
N HIS A 159 3.08 -12.12 1.35
CA HIS A 159 3.87 -12.86 0.36
C HIS A 159 4.85 -11.90 -0.30
N ARG A 160 5.87 -12.43 -0.95
CA ARG A 160 6.86 -11.62 -1.68
C ARG A 160 7.02 -12.16 -3.09
N ALA A 161 7.04 -11.26 -4.08
CA ALA A 161 7.20 -11.60 -5.48
C ALA A 161 7.76 -10.41 -6.27
N ALA A 162 8.46 -10.66 -7.36
CA ALA A 162 8.88 -9.61 -8.29
C ALA A 162 7.77 -9.24 -9.27
N ARG A 163 6.86 -10.17 -9.55
CA ARG A 163 5.69 -10.00 -10.42
C ARG A 163 4.43 -10.56 -9.74
N VAL A 164 3.36 -9.80 -9.83
CA VAL A 164 2.05 -10.16 -9.29
C VAL A 164 1.00 -9.97 -10.38
N ASP A 165 0.38 -11.05 -10.82
CA ASP A 165 -0.81 -10.99 -11.66
C ASP A 165 -2.03 -11.17 -10.74
N LEU A 166 -2.98 -10.24 -10.80
CA LEU A 166 -4.14 -10.19 -9.91
C LEU A 166 -5.42 -10.01 -10.71
N ASP A 167 -6.40 -10.86 -10.45
CA ASP A 167 -7.76 -10.75 -10.95
C ASP A 167 -8.78 -10.96 -9.82
N ALA A 168 -10.05 -10.70 -10.08
CA ALA A 168 -11.13 -10.89 -9.12
C ALA A 168 -12.43 -11.32 -9.79
N ASP A 169 -13.33 -11.92 -9.01
CA ASP A 169 -14.67 -12.38 -9.43
C ASP A 169 -15.62 -11.21 -9.81
N ARG A 170 -15.16 -9.97 -9.72
CA ARG A 170 -15.89 -8.76 -10.12
C ARG A 170 -14.92 -7.64 -10.48
N THR A 171 -15.40 -6.65 -11.21
CA THR A 171 -14.61 -5.44 -11.50
C THR A 171 -14.27 -4.69 -10.21
N LEU A 172 -12.99 -4.59 -9.92
CA LEU A 172 -12.44 -3.79 -8.83
C LEU A 172 -11.49 -2.73 -9.37
N ALA A 173 -11.62 -1.51 -8.89
CA ALA A 173 -10.68 -0.45 -9.20
C ALA A 173 -9.33 -0.73 -8.55
N VAL A 174 -8.26 -0.30 -9.22
CA VAL A 174 -6.89 -0.31 -8.69
C VAL A 174 -6.47 1.13 -8.43
N TYR A 175 -5.94 1.37 -7.25
CA TYR A 175 -5.31 2.64 -6.88
C TYR A 175 -3.84 2.42 -6.59
N ALA A 176 -2.99 3.36 -7.01
CA ALA A 176 -1.55 3.35 -6.78
C ALA A 176 -1.12 4.70 -6.21
N ASP A 177 -0.50 4.70 -5.02
CA ASP A 177 -0.15 5.90 -4.25
C ASP A 177 -1.32 6.90 -4.08
N GLY A 178 -2.55 6.37 -3.99
CA GLY A 178 -3.77 7.16 -3.81
C GLY A 178 -4.44 7.64 -5.11
N GLU A 179 -3.85 7.37 -6.26
CA GLU A 179 -4.37 7.79 -7.58
C GLU A 179 -4.97 6.59 -8.35
N PRO A 180 -6.03 6.79 -9.15
CA PRO A 180 -6.58 5.73 -9.99
C PRO A 180 -5.54 5.17 -10.96
N ALA A 181 -5.41 3.84 -11.01
CA ALA A 181 -4.45 3.13 -11.85
C ALA A 181 -5.08 2.05 -12.75
N GLY A 182 -6.41 2.08 -12.92
CA GLY A 182 -7.15 1.14 -13.76
C GLY A 182 -8.06 0.24 -12.96
N THR A 183 -8.30 -0.96 -13.48
CA THR A 183 -9.16 -2.00 -12.90
C THR A 183 -8.48 -3.36 -13.00
N LEU A 184 -8.93 -4.33 -12.19
CA LEU A 184 -8.58 -5.72 -12.40
C LEU A 184 -9.25 -6.27 -13.67
N PRO A 185 -8.58 -7.24 -14.39
CA PRO A 185 -7.30 -7.84 -14.08
C PRO A 185 -6.12 -6.87 -14.32
N ALA A 186 -5.06 -7.00 -13.49
CA ALA A 186 -3.88 -6.17 -13.59
C ALA A 186 -2.60 -6.93 -13.22
N THR A 187 -1.48 -6.52 -13.84
CA THR A 187 -0.15 -7.01 -13.52
C THR A 187 0.64 -5.92 -12.81
N PHE A 188 1.27 -6.29 -11.71
CA PHE A 188 2.20 -5.45 -10.95
C PHE A 188 3.61 -6.01 -11.11
N GLU A 189 4.56 -5.14 -11.37
CA GLU A 189 5.97 -5.53 -11.55
C GLU A 189 6.89 -4.54 -10.85
N VAL A 190 7.93 -5.05 -10.22
CA VAL A 190 9.00 -4.21 -9.69
C VAL A 190 10.06 -3.93 -10.76
N ARG A 191 10.52 -2.69 -10.82
CA ARG A 191 11.66 -2.25 -11.61
C ARG A 191 12.78 -1.85 -10.67
N ARG A 192 13.79 -2.71 -10.60
CA ARG A 192 14.91 -2.54 -9.67
C ARG A 192 15.74 -1.30 -10.02
N ALA A 193 16.13 -0.56 -8.97
CA ALA A 193 17.01 0.62 -9.06
C ALA A 193 16.56 1.63 -10.14
N ALA A 194 15.23 1.76 -10.36
CA ALA A 194 14.66 2.55 -11.45
C ALA A 194 14.89 4.05 -11.29
N ILE A 195 15.05 4.51 -10.03
CA ILE A 195 15.32 5.92 -9.71
C ILE A 195 16.42 6.03 -8.67
N ALA A 196 16.95 7.25 -8.53
CA ALA A 196 17.80 7.60 -7.39
C ALA A 196 17.06 8.60 -6.52
N VAL A 197 16.99 8.32 -5.24
CA VAL A 197 16.32 9.17 -4.23
C VAL A 197 17.33 9.69 -3.21
N LEU A 198 16.98 10.80 -2.56
CA LEU A 198 17.66 11.25 -1.36
C LEU A 198 16.84 10.81 -0.15
N ALA A 199 17.44 9.97 0.69
CA ALA A 199 16.79 9.42 1.88
C ALA A 199 17.61 9.69 3.13
N ALA A 200 16.94 9.75 4.28
CA ALA A 200 17.59 9.75 5.59
C ALA A 200 18.28 8.40 5.84
N ASP A 201 19.14 8.37 6.82
CA ASP A 201 19.81 7.13 7.26
C ASP A 201 19.72 7.04 8.79
N PRO A 202 18.92 6.09 9.36
CA PRO A 202 18.06 5.15 8.67
C PRO A 202 16.77 5.76 8.07
N ALA A 203 16.16 5.07 7.10
CA ALA A 203 14.87 5.44 6.54
C ALA A 203 13.93 4.21 6.48
N PRO A 204 12.62 4.36 6.75
CA PRO A 204 11.67 3.23 6.78
C PRO A 204 11.60 2.43 5.47
N GLY A 205 11.77 3.07 4.31
CA GLY A 205 11.80 2.40 3.02
C GLY A 205 13.13 1.71 2.68
N PHE A 206 14.12 1.81 3.57
CA PHE A 206 15.44 1.20 3.44
C PHE A 206 15.84 0.60 4.79
N PRO A 207 15.16 -0.46 5.23
CA PRO A 207 15.51 -1.12 6.49
C PRO A 207 16.94 -1.66 6.42
N SER A 208 17.65 -1.60 7.54
CA SER A 208 18.94 -2.27 7.66
C SER A 208 18.75 -3.79 7.51
N PRO A 209 19.67 -4.50 6.86
CA PRO A 209 19.60 -5.93 6.66
C PRO A 209 19.59 -6.71 7.97
#